data_02b2051343c1f551c01b0be744e6f764
#
_entry.id   02b2051343c1f551c01b0be744e6f764
#
_cell.length_a   1.000
_cell.length_b   1.000
_cell.length_c   1.000
_cell.angle_alpha   90.00
_cell.angle_beta   90.00
_cell.angle_gamma   90.00
#
_symmetry.space_group_name_H-M   'P 1'
#
loop_
_entity.id
_entity.type
_entity.pdbx_description
1 polymer ?
#
loop_
_entity_poly.entity_id
_entity_poly.type
_entity_poly.pdbx_seq_one_letter_code
_entity_poly.pdbx_strand_id
1 'polypeptide(L)'
;MSFVFDIPAAEAANAAGKYNQKIQNRNAEVAIQEKNRLEERNEFDLARFDQQFLQLQGETETAILTSGADLSGSGLRILESNAIQAVLEKDILTYNSKVAQSQKLEEANFARMQGTLARQQGKIAQYGYYAKAGQSLLNVSGYEGPL
;
A
#
# COMPACT_ATOMS: atom_id res chain seq x y z
N MET A 1 -39.97 20.05 -18.77
CA MET A 1 -39.00 19.35 -19.67
C MET A 1 -37.69 18.91 -18.95
N SER A 2 -37.63 19.01 -17.65
CA SER A 2 -36.45 18.62 -16.85
C SER A 2 -36.25 17.10 -16.71
N PHE A 3 -37.32 16.33 -16.82
CA PHE A 3 -37.37 14.90 -16.57
C PHE A 3 -36.43 14.07 -17.50
N VAL A 4 -36.31 14.43 -18.76
CA VAL A 4 -35.53 13.67 -19.74
C VAL A 4 -34.01 13.81 -19.51
N PHE A 5 -33.56 14.83 -18.76
CA PHE A 5 -32.17 15.10 -18.49
C PHE A 5 -31.67 14.50 -17.15
N ASP A 6 -32.60 14.17 -16.23
CA ASP A 6 -32.21 13.70 -14.88
C ASP A 6 -31.84 12.20 -14.87
N ILE A 7 -32.42 11.37 -15.74
CA ILE A 7 -32.09 9.95 -15.84
C ILE A 7 -30.68 9.73 -16.42
N PRO A 8 -30.29 10.35 -17.56
CA PRO A 8 -28.91 10.27 -18.04
C PRO A 8 -27.90 10.82 -17.03
N ALA A 9 -28.23 11.87 -16.28
CA ALA A 9 -27.39 12.42 -15.23
C ALA A 9 -27.23 11.45 -14.06
N ALA A 10 -28.27 10.74 -13.67
CA ALA A 10 -28.21 9.70 -12.64
C ALA A 10 -27.30 8.53 -13.05
N GLU A 11 -27.41 8.07 -14.28
CA GLU A 11 -26.55 7.02 -14.83
C GLU A 11 -25.08 7.49 -14.93
N ALA A 12 -24.87 8.72 -15.37
CA ALA A 12 -23.52 9.33 -15.44
C ALA A 12 -22.89 9.45 -14.06
N ALA A 13 -23.63 9.85 -13.03
CA ALA A 13 -23.15 9.91 -11.64
C ALA A 13 -22.74 8.54 -11.10
N ASN A 14 -23.54 7.51 -11.39
CA ASN A 14 -23.25 6.14 -11.02
C ASN A 14 -22.00 5.62 -11.77
N ALA A 15 -21.89 5.88 -13.06
CA ALA A 15 -20.74 5.51 -13.90
C ALA A 15 -19.46 6.21 -13.40
N ALA A 16 -19.53 7.50 -13.05
CA ALA A 16 -18.41 8.25 -12.47
C ALA A 16 -17.96 7.64 -11.13
N GLY A 17 -18.89 7.26 -10.27
CA GLY A 17 -18.58 6.59 -9.01
C GLY A 17 -17.87 5.24 -9.21
N LYS A 18 -18.35 4.45 -10.18
CA LYS A 18 -17.69 3.18 -10.57
C LYS A 18 -16.29 3.40 -11.14
N TYR A 19 -16.15 4.37 -12.01
CA TYR A 19 -14.87 4.71 -12.62
C TYR A 19 -13.84 5.17 -11.58
N ASN A 20 -14.23 6.07 -10.68
CA ASN A 20 -13.38 6.53 -9.60
C ASN A 20 -13.00 5.39 -8.64
N GLN A 21 -13.91 4.46 -8.36
CA GLN A 21 -13.61 3.26 -7.58
C GLN A 21 -12.55 2.40 -8.28
N LYS A 22 -12.64 2.20 -9.59
CA LYS A 22 -11.65 1.45 -10.36
C LYS A 22 -10.27 2.10 -10.32
N ILE A 23 -10.19 3.44 -10.41
CA ILE A 23 -8.94 4.18 -10.28
C ILE A 23 -8.33 3.96 -8.89
N GLN A 24 -9.13 4.09 -7.84
CA GLN A 24 -8.64 3.91 -6.46
C GLN A 24 -8.24 2.46 -6.18
N ASN A 25 -8.96 1.48 -6.71
CA ASN A 25 -8.57 0.08 -6.61
C ASN A 25 -7.25 -0.18 -7.36
N ARG A 26 -7.04 0.45 -8.52
CA ARG A 26 -5.77 0.38 -9.23
C ARG A 26 -4.62 0.98 -8.42
N ASN A 27 -4.86 2.12 -7.78
CA ASN A 27 -3.88 2.74 -6.89
C ASN A 27 -3.54 1.82 -5.70
N ALA A 28 -4.53 1.14 -5.15
CA ALA A 28 -4.31 0.14 -4.10
C ALA A 28 -3.47 -1.04 -4.59
N GLU A 29 -3.72 -1.55 -5.79
CA GLU A 29 -2.93 -2.63 -6.39
C GLU A 29 -1.47 -2.20 -6.60
N VAL A 30 -1.23 -0.98 -7.09
CA VAL A 30 0.12 -0.42 -7.26
C VAL A 30 0.84 -0.35 -5.91
N ALA A 31 0.18 0.13 -4.86
CA ALA A 31 0.77 0.19 -3.52
C ALA A 31 1.12 -1.21 -2.99
N ILE A 32 0.28 -2.22 -3.25
CA ILE A 32 0.57 -3.62 -2.88
C ILE A 32 1.76 -4.17 -3.68
N GLN A 33 1.86 -3.85 -4.97
CA GLN A 33 3.03 -4.25 -5.79
C GLN A 33 4.31 -3.60 -5.27
N GLU A 34 4.27 -2.33 -4.88
CA GLU A 34 5.40 -1.65 -4.27
C GLU A 34 5.79 -2.28 -2.93
N LYS A 35 4.79 -2.63 -2.10
CA LYS A 35 5.03 -3.38 -0.86
C LYS A 35 5.75 -4.70 -1.13
N ASN A 36 5.33 -5.47 -2.12
CA ASN A 36 5.96 -6.75 -2.46
C ASN A 36 7.40 -6.55 -2.98
N ARG A 37 7.65 -5.50 -3.78
CA ARG A 37 9.01 -5.15 -4.21
C ARG A 37 9.93 -4.76 -3.05
N LEU A 38 9.41 -4.08 -2.03
CA LEU A 38 10.17 -3.78 -0.82
C LEU A 38 10.52 -5.05 -0.04
N GLU A 39 9.62 -6.03 -0.01
CA GLU A 39 9.87 -7.34 0.61
C GLU A 39 10.97 -8.11 -0.13
N GLU A 40 10.86 -8.25 -1.45
CA GLU A 40 11.88 -8.88 -2.30
C GLU A 40 13.25 -8.18 -2.18
N ARG A 41 13.24 -6.85 -2.16
CA ARG A 41 14.46 -6.06 -1.98
C ARG A 41 15.09 -6.33 -0.62
N ASN A 42 14.31 -6.43 0.44
CA ASN A 42 14.81 -6.75 1.76
C ASN A 42 15.47 -8.13 1.80
N GLU A 43 14.85 -9.14 1.17
CA GLU A 43 15.43 -10.48 1.07
C GLU A 43 16.78 -10.44 0.33
N PHE A 44 16.85 -9.68 -0.76
CA PHE A 44 18.10 -9.51 -1.51
C PHE A 44 19.17 -8.78 -0.70
N ASP A 45 18.80 -7.69 -0.01
CA ASP A 45 19.72 -6.92 0.82
C ASP A 45 20.24 -7.75 2.00
N LEU A 46 19.40 -8.59 2.62
CA LEU A 46 19.82 -9.52 3.66
C LEU A 46 20.77 -10.59 3.14
N ALA A 47 20.50 -11.18 1.97
CA ALA A 47 21.38 -12.16 1.35
C ALA A 47 22.73 -11.55 0.99
N ARG A 48 22.76 -10.35 0.46
CA ARG A 48 23.99 -9.59 0.16
C ARG A 48 24.77 -9.26 1.43
N PHE A 49 24.06 -8.85 2.48
CA PHE A 49 24.67 -8.59 3.78
C PHE A 49 25.32 -9.86 4.34
N ASP A 50 24.66 -11.00 4.29
CA ASP A 50 25.21 -12.28 4.75
C ASP A 50 26.49 -12.66 3.99
N GLN A 51 26.54 -12.46 2.67
CA GLN A 51 27.76 -12.69 1.88
C GLN A 51 28.91 -11.77 2.31
N GLN A 52 28.61 -10.47 2.48
CA GLN A 52 29.61 -9.49 2.91
C GLN A 52 30.11 -9.79 4.33
N PHE A 53 29.21 -10.21 5.21
CA PHE A 53 29.57 -10.59 6.57
C PHE A 53 30.47 -11.84 6.62
N LEU A 54 30.14 -12.88 5.83
CA LEU A 54 30.97 -14.07 5.74
C LEU A 54 32.39 -13.73 5.20
N GLN A 55 32.49 -12.85 4.23
CA GLN A 55 33.78 -12.37 3.73
C GLN A 55 34.55 -11.62 4.82
N LEU A 56 33.90 -10.69 5.52
CA LEU A 56 34.47 -9.93 6.62
C LEU A 56 34.97 -10.84 7.75
N GLN A 57 34.20 -11.85 8.12
CA GLN A 57 34.60 -12.84 9.14
C GLN A 57 35.83 -13.64 8.69
N GLY A 58 35.87 -14.09 7.44
CA GLY A 58 37.03 -14.78 6.90
C GLY A 58 38.28 -13.91 6.87
N GLU A 59 38.19 -12.65 6.48
CA GLU A 59 39.27 -11.67 6.51
C GLU A 59 39.74 -11.39 7.93
N THR A 60 38.85 -11.24 8.87
CA THR A 60 39.11 -11.02 10.29
C THR A 60 39.84 -12.24 10.90
N GLU A 61 39.35 -13.44 10.63
CA GLU A 61 39.97 -14.69 11.05
C GLU A 61 41.40 -14.82 10.51
N THR A 62 41.56 -14.54 9.22
CA THR A 62 42.90 -14.55 8.58
C THR A 62 43.85 -13.52 9.21
N ALA A 63 43.34 -12.31 9.49
CA ALA A 63 44.14 -11.26 10.13
C ALA A 63 44.55 -11.65 11.55
N ILE A 64 43.67 -12.28 12.33
CA ILE A 64 44.00 -12.77 13.68
C ILE A 64 45.08 -13.85 13.62
N LEU A 65 44.94 -14.82 12.75
CA LEU A 65 45.94 -15.90 12.58
C LEU A 65 47.29 -15.39 12.07
N THR A 66 47.27 -14.43 11.14
CA THR A 66 48.50 -13.83 10.58
C THR A 66 49.23 -13.01 11.64
N SER A 67 48.54 -12.42 12.60
CA SER A 67 49.14 -11.69 13.74
C SER A 67 49.84 -12.62 14.74
N GLY A 68 49.73 -13.94 14.59
CA GLY A 68 50.25 -14.92 15.54
C GLY A 68 49.36 -15.14 16.76
N ALA A 69 48.15 -14.52 16.78
CA ALA A 69 47.17 -14.77 17.82
C ALA A 69 46.40 -16.06 17.53
N ASP A 70 45.96 -16.71 18.58
CA ASP A 70 45.09 -17.87 18.52
C ASP A 70 43.60 -17.42 18.38
N LEU A 71 42.78 -18.27 17.77
CA LEU A 71 41.32 -18.07 17.71
C LEU A 71 40.62 -18.31 19.06
N SER A 72 41.37 -18.56 20.10
CA SER A 72 40.92 -18.61 21.50
C SER A 72 41.10 -17.25 22.19
N GLY A 73 40.30 -16.97 23.21
CA GLY A 73 40.41 -15.75 24.02
C GLY A 73 39.93 -14.49 23.25
N SER A 74 40.82 -13.50 23.07
CA SER A 74 40.46 -12.21 22.48
C SER A 74 40.10 -12.28 21.01
N GLY A 75 40.73 -13.19 20.23
CA GLY A 75 40.40 -13.44 18.82
C GLY A 75 38.95 -13.96 18.68
N LEU A 76 38.57 -14.93 19.47
CA LEU A 76 37.22 -15.47 19.49
C LEU A 76 36.19 -14.39 19.88
N ARG A 77 36.50 -13.53 20.86
CA ARG A 77 35.63 -12.43 21.27
C ARG A 77 35.38 -11.42 20.15
N ILE A 78 36.36 -11.12 19.33
CA ILE A 78 36.21 -10.24 18.18
C ILE A 78 35.21 -10.85 17.18
N LEU A 79 35.37 -12.14 16.86
CA LEU A 79 34.46 -12.85 15.95
C LEU A 79 33.03 -12.92 16.50
N GLU A 80 32.87 -13.20 17.77
CA GLU A 80 31.57 -13.21 18.46
C GLU A 80 30.93 -11.81 18.46
N SER A 81 31.70 -10.76 18.73
CA SER A 81 31.21 -9.38 18.70
C SER A 81 30.75 -8.99 17.31
N ASN A 82 31.49 -9.35 16.26
CA ASN A 82 31.10 -9.12 14.89
C ASN A 82 29.79 -9.86 14.55
N ALA A 83 29.62 -11.09 15.01
CA ALA A 83 28.41 -11.87 14.79
C ALA A 83 27.19 -11.23 15.46
N ILE A 84 27.33 -10.73 16.69
CA ILE A 84 26.27 -10.02 17.40
C ILE A 84 25.86 -8.73 16.67
N GLN A 85 26.85 -7.94 16.22
CA GLN A 85 26.59 -6.73 15.44
C GLN A 85 25.89 -7.04 14.14
N ALA A 86 26.29 -8.11 13.44
CA ALA A 86 25.64 -8.53 12.22
C ALA A 86 24.16 -8.88 12.42
N VAL A 87 23.82 -9.57 13.49
CA VAL A 87 22.41 -9.86 13.84
C VAL A 87 21.63 -8.57 14.08
N LEU A 88 22.18 -7.63 14.83
CA LEU A 88 21.55 -6.34 15.09
C LEU A 88 21.32 -5.52 13.80
N GLU A 89 22.31 -5.49 12.90
CA GLU A 89 22.17 -4.80 11.62
C GLU A 89 21.11 -5.45 10.72
N LYS A 90 21.04 -6.77 10.68
CA LYS A 90 20.00 -7.51 9.95
C LYS A 90 18.61 -7.20 10.54
N ASP A 91 18.49 -7.14 11.85
CA ASP A 91 17.24 -6.80 12.51
C ASP A 91 16.80 -5.37 12.19
N ILE A 92 17.74 -4.42 12.14
CA ILE A 92 17.46 -3.03 11.73
C ILE A 92 17.01 -2.96 10.29
N LEU A 93 17.69 -3.65 9.36
CA LEU A 93 17.31 -3.72 7.96
C LEU A 93 15.90 -4.30 7.78
N THR A 94 15.62 -5.39 8.48
CA THR A 94 14.30 -6.03 8.46
C THR A 94 13.22 -5.13 9.05
N TYR A 95 13.49 -4.47 10.16
CA TYR A 95 12.56 -3.53 10.79
C TYR A 95 12.24 -2.36 9.85
N ASN A 96 13.26 -1.73 9.27
CA ASN A 96 13.07 -0.61 8.35
C ASN A 96 12.26 -1.02 7.11
N SER A 97 12.52 -2.21 6.59
CA SER A 97 11.74 -2.76 5.47
C SER A 97 10.28 -3.00 5.87
N LYS A 98 10.03 -3.57 7.05
CA LYS A 98 8.65 -3.79 7.54
C LYS A 98 7.90 -2.49 7.75
N VAL A 99 8.55 -1.44 8.25
CA VAL A 99 7.94 -0.11 8.38
C VAL A 99 7.55 0.43 7.01
N ALA A 100 8.44 0.37 6.02
CA ALA A 100 8.14 0.82 4.66
C ALA A 100 7.01 0.00 4.01
N GLN A 101 6.99 -1.32 4.21
CA GLN A 101 5.92 -2.20 3.73
C GLN A 101 4.58 -1.86 4.38
N SER A 102 4.57 -1.58 5.68
CA SER A 102 3.38 -1.18 6.42
C SER A 102 2.80 0.14 5.89
N GLN A 103 3.64 1.12 5.58
CA GLN A 103 3.21 2.37 4.97
C GLN A 103 2.53 2.13 3.61
N LYS A 104 3.09 1.24 2.78
CA LYS A 104 2.48 0.88 1.50
C LYS A 104 1.15 0.14 1.66
N LEU A 105 1.04 -0.68 2.68
CA LEU A 105 -0.21 -1.35 3.00
C LEU A 105 -1.29 -0.35 3.47
N GLU A 106 -0.91 0.64 4.27
CA GLU A 106 -1.81 1.73 4.67
C GLU A 106 -2.26 2.56 3.47
N GLU A 107 -1.35 2.91 2.55
CA GLU A 107 -1.71 3.57 1.29
C GLU A 107 -2.73 2.76 0.48
N ALA A 108 -2.52 1.45 0.36
CA ALA A 108 -3.45 0.56 -0.33
C ALA A 108 -4.83 0.53 0.34
N ASN A 109 -4.88 0.43 1.66
CA ASN A 109 -6.12 0.42 2.42
C ASN A 109 -6.85 1.76 2.31
N PHE A 110 -6.12 2.87 2.37
CA PHE A 110 -6.68 4.21 2.19
C PHE A 110 -7.26 4.40 0.79
N ALA A 111 -6.54 3.96 -0.26
CA ALA A 111 -7.04 4.00 -1.63
C ALA A 111 -8.33 3.18 -1.79
N ARG A 112 -8.40 1.98 -1.19
CA ARG A 112 -9.63 1.17 -1.19
C ARG A 112 -10.80 1.87 -0.49
N MET A 113 -10.54 2.49 0.65
CA MET A 113 -11.55 3.28 1.36
C MET A 113 -12.05 4.45 0.51
N GLN A 114 -11.16 5.17 -0.14
CA GLN A 114 -11.54 6.25 -1.08
C GLN A 114 -12.35 5.72 -2.26
N GLY A 115 -11.99 4.56 -2.79
CA GLY A 115 -12.75 3.89 -3.85
C GLY A 115 -14.17 3.54 -3.42
N THR A 116 -14.33 2.98 -2.23
CA THR A 116 -15.63 2.68 -1.64
C THR A 116 -16.47 3.95 -1.43
N LEU A 117 -15.83 5.00 -0.90
CA LEU A 117 -16.48 6.29 -0.68
C LEU A 117 -16.93 6.92 -2.01
N ALA A 118 -16.08 6.91 -3.02
CA ALA A 118 -16.41 7.41 -4.36
C ALA A 118 -17.62 6.63 -4.96
N ARG A 119 -17.67 5.33 -4.74
CA ARG A 119 -18.78 4.48 -5.18
C ARG A 119 -20.08 4.84 -4.45
N GLN A 120 -20.03 5.06 -3.15
CA GLN A 120 -21.18 5.49 -2.35
C GLN A 120 -21.66 6.87 -2.77
N GLN A 121 -20.76 7.82 -2.97
CA GLN A 121 -21.12 9.15 -3.45
C GLN A 121 -21.79 9.10 -4.83
N GLY A 122 -21.30 8.26 -5.73
CA GLY A 122 -21.94 8.03 -7.02
C GLY A 122 -23.35 7.49 -6.90
N LYS A 123 -23.58 6.55 -5.99
CA LYS A 123 -24.94 6.01 -5.69
C LYS A 123 -25.86 7.08 -5.07
N ILE A 124 -25.38 7.84 -4.10
CA ILE A 124 -26.15 8.91 -3.46
C ILE A 124 -26.55 9.96 -4.50
N ALA A 125 -25.64 10.36 -5.37
CA ALA A 125 -25.93 11.28 -6.47
C ALA A 125 -26.97 10.70 -7.44
N GLN A 126 -26.85 9.42 -7.78
CA GLN A 126 -27.82 8.72 -8.61
C GLN A 126 -29.23 8.76 -7.99
N TYR A 127 -29.36 8.43 -6.72
CA TYR A 127 -30.64 8.50 -6.02
C TYR A 127 -31.19 9.93 -5.95
N GLY A 128 -30.32 10.91 -5.77
CA GLY A 128 -30.70 12.32 -5.79
C GLY A 128 -31.32 12.74 -7.12
N TYR A 129 -30.75 12.31 -8.24
CA TYR A 129 -31.31 12.57 -9.57
C TYR A 129 -32.62 11.83 -9.81
N TYR A 130 -32.76 10.59 -9.36
CA TYR A 130 -34.05 9.85 -9.45
C TYR A 130 -35.13 10.48 -8.59
N ALA A 131 -34.79 10.98 -7.40
CA ALA A 131 -35.72 11.68 -6.54
C ALA A 131 -36.23 12.98 -7.22
N LYS A 132 -35.37 13.74 -7.85
CA LYS A 132 -35.74 14.93 -8.63
C LYS A 132 -36.64 14.59 -9.82
N ALA A 133 -36.32 13.52 -10.53
CA ALA A 133 -37.13 13.04 -11.65
C ALA A 133 -38.54 12.63 -11.16
N GLY A 134 -38.61 11.92 -10.02
CA GLY A 134 -39.88 11.55 -9.39
C GLY A 134 -40.72 12.76 -8.95
N GLN A 135 -40.10 13.79 -8.35
CA GLN A 135 -40.77 15.03 -7.99
C GLN A 135 -41.31 15.78 -9.21
N SER A 136 -40.53 15.82 -10.29
CA SER A 136 -40.98 16.45 -11.53
C SER A 136 -42.17 15.76 -12.13
N LEU A 137 -42.28 14.44 -12.07
CA LEU A 137 -43.44 13.66 -12.49
C LEU A 137 -44.67 13.94 -11.63
N LEU A 138 -44.48 13.99 -10.30
CA LEU A 138 -45.58 14.30 -9.39
C LEU A 138 -46.15 15.71 -9.61
N ASN A 139 -45.28 16.68 -9.86
CA ASN A 139 -45.66 18.04 -10.16
C ASN A 139 -46.40 18.17 -11.50
N VAL A 140 -46.05 17.36 -12.49
CA VAL A 140 -46.75 17.32 -13.79
C VAL A 140 -48.11 16.62 -13.65
N SER A 141 -48.19 15.56 -12.85
CA SER A 141 -49.45 14.82 -12.64
C SER A 141 -50.43 15.54 -11.68
N GLY A 142 -49.92 16.42 -10.82
CA GLY A 142 -50.73 17.21 -9.87
C GLY A 142 -51.31 18.50 -10.46
N TYR A 143 -51.00 18.84 -11.71
CA TYR A 143 -51.56 20.00 -12.37
C TYR A 143 -52.82 19.62 -13.23
N GLU A 144 -53.78 18.96 -12.59
CA GLU A 144 -55.16 19.08 -13.02
C GLU A 144 -55.72 20.32 -12.34
N GLY A 145 -55.60 21.47 -12.99
CA GLY A 145 -56.16 22.69 -12.53
C GLY A 145 -57.67 22.57 -12.36
N PRO A 146 -58.26 23.26 -11.36
CA PRO A 146 -59.68 23.29 -11.21
C PRO A 146 -60.33 23.96 -12.42
N LEU A 147 -61.35 23.30 -12.93
CA LEU A 147 -62.30 23.87 -13.88
C LEU A 147 -63.00 25.07 -13.29
#